data_31df5c7d648acad7536e92810c669f3c
#
_entry.id   31df5c7d648acad7536e92810c669f3c
#
_cell.length_a   1.000
_cell.length_b   1.000
_cell.length_c   1.000
_cell.angle_alpha   90.00
_cell.angle_beta   90.00
_cell.angle_gamma   90.00
#
_symmetry.space_group_name_H-M   'P 1'
#
loop_
_entity.id
_entity.type
_entity.pdbx_description
1 polymer ?
#
loop_
_entity_poly.entity_id
_entity_poly.type
_entity_poly.pdbx_seq_one_letter_code
_entity_poly.pdbx_strand_id
1 'polypeptide(L)'
;MLKKVIAGEVAERLVIGGAKTFDKVLYFYLSPDKKCLILSSSAKELLNHVLSLGYPLTLSLKGISFFLQSGVIPTPSTIYEEVYVLSIGDYAAITSREGKLEIEFYHEFPYPNSKRIPGKKAKLDKILSLLTKSILRKIDPLRKIFLFQSVGKDSNTILLALIEAGLKDNATALTLALPGSKKDESNLASEIAKKVGVRHKKLFLPKSINSRDWDLFIRYFENIPFPCADGASLAYPLYQLTFDLSESNILDGSGVDYYFGHVPRPIEYKRQKLYPKFKFLRPIGEALSSGNLFHKLSRARCEMAGFIGITLSDLKKFFPEAIPIYPYWFSEDEKRKGWDYFDLKADVWATHAELGNVIRKVSNFAEVFNANLVLPFADEDLADYVGSLDEAEVFDRKNFKNKLPLRKLLYERLGLDSDKIGKYSYGFPTFEVLENLLKDRVKEEILNCKLWDRKEMERFYKILEERAKNDKLWQRIFERLFLLSAFLNHSKFLNLKKS
;
A
#
# COMPACT_ATOMS: atom_id res chain seq x y z
N MET A 1 8.25 -12.02 15.65
CA MET A 1 8.20 -13.20 16.57
C MET A 1 7.21 -14.20 16.01
N LEU A 2 7.68 -15.40 15.74
CA LEU A 2 6.83 -16.50 15.26
C LEU A 2 6.10 -17.16 16.44
N LYS A 3 4.81 -17.40 16.26
CA LYS A 3 3.99 -18.13 17.24
C LYS A 3 3.20 -19.22 16.50
N LYS A 4 3.26 -20.43 17.01
CA LYS A 4 2.50 -21.58 16.49
C LYS A 4 1.32 -21.86 17.42
N VAL A 5 0.17 -22.18 16.83
CA VAL A 5 -1.06 -22.58 17.52
C VAL A 5 -1.53 -23.90 16.89
N ILE A 6 -1.78 -24.92 17.70
CA ILE A 6 -2.25 -26.23 17.26
C ILE A 6 -3.72 -26.38 17.67
N ALA A 7 -4.53 -27.03 16.83
CA ALA A 7 -5.96 -27.18 17.05
C ALA A 7 -6.29 -27.83 18.42
N GLY A 8 -5.50 -28.80 18.88
CA GLY A 8 -5.69 -29.43 20.19
C GLY A 8 -5.33 -28.58 21.40
N GLU A 9 -4.66 -27.43 21.19
CA GLU A 9 -4.25 -26.50 22.26
C GLU A 9 -5.24 -25.34 22.44
N VAL A 10 -6.19 -25.17 21.52
CA VAL A 10 -7.22 -24.12 21.59
C VAL A 10 -8.39 -24.64 22.44
N ALA A 11 -8.31 -24.38 23.74
CA ALA A 11 -9.35 -24.81 24.69
C ALA A 11 -10.62 -23.96 24.61
N GLU A 12 -10.46 -22.67 24.25
CA GLU A 12 -11.54 -21.69 24.13
C GLU A 12 -11.35 -20.85 22.87
N ARG A 13 -12.20 -19.87 22.66
CA ARG A 13 -12.10 -18.91 21.55
C ARG A 13 -10.88 -18.00 21.72
N LEU A 14 -9.91 -18.10 20.80
CA LEU A 14 -8.75 -17.21 20.69
C LEU A 14 -9.07 -16.07 19.73
N VAL A 15 -8.93 -14.82 20.17
CA VAL A 15 -9.08 -13.63 19.30
C VAL A 15 -7.71 -13.03 19.04
N ILE A 16 -7.39 -12.76 17.77
CA ILE A 16 -6.17 -12.11 17.32
C ILE A 16 -6.50 -10.93 16.39
N GLY A 17 -5.57 -9.98 16.24
CA GLY A 17 -5.75 -8.78 15.42
C GLY A 17 -6.12 -7.56 16.24
N GLY A 18 -6.95 -6.68 15.69
CA GLY A 18 -7.37 -5.43 16.34
C GLY A 18 -6.28 -4.35 16.32
N ALA A 19 -5.41 -4.39 15.31
CA ALA A 19 -4.40 -3.35 15.14
C ALA A 19 -5.06 -1.99 14.96
N LYS A 20 -4.63 -1.01 15.73
CA LYS A 20 -5.01 0.39 15.55
C LYS A 20 -4.05 1.15 14.65
N THR A 21 -2.85 0.61 14.45
CA THR A 21 -1.80 1.17 13.59
C THR A 21 -1.06 0.08 12.84
N PHE A 22 -0.31 0.45 11.80
CA PHE A 22 0.42 -0.50 10.96
C PHE A 22 1.62 -1.17 11.64
N ASP A 23 2.03 -0.73 12.83
CA ASP A 23 3.08 -1.39 13.62
C ASP A 23 2.64 -2.76 14.18
N LYS A 24 1.33 -2.99 14.25
CA LYS A 24 0.74 -4.20 14.84
C LYS A 24 0.01 -5.08 13.84
N VAL A 25 0.29 -4.88 12.55
CA VAL A 25 -0.22 -5.77 11.49
C VAL A 25 0.25 -7.19 11.75
N LEU A 26 -0.66 -8.14 11.59
CA LEU A 26 -0.40 -9.55 11.86
C LEU A 26 -0.62 -10.38 10.61
N TYR A 27 0.34 -11.21 10.27
CA TYR A 27 0.24 -12.22 9.22
C TYR A 27 0.08 -13.60 9.84
N PHE A 28 -0.70 -14.47 9.22
CA PHE A 28 -0.76 -15.85 9.64
C PHE A 28 -0.97 -16.81 8.47
N TYR A 29 -0.45 -18.00 8.66
CA TYR A 29 -0.65 -19.15 7.79
C TYR A 29 -1.58 -20.13 8.48
N LEU A 30 -2.55 -20.67 7.75
CA LEU A 30 -3.41 -21.78 8.19
C LEU A 30 -3.11 -22.99 7.32
N SER A 31 -2.70 -24.12 7.93
CA SER A 31 -2.42 -25.35 7.19
C SER A 31 -3.66 -25.85 6.44
N PRO A 32 -3.51 -26.51 5.26
CA PRO A 32 -4.66 -26.98 4.46
C PRO A 32 -5.56 -27.98 5.23
N ASP A 33 -5.00 -28.76 6.13
CA ASP A 33 -5.72 -29.67 7.02
C ASP A 33 -6.38 -28.96 8.20
N LYS A 34 -6.17 -27.63 8.33
CA LYS A 34 -6.68 -26.77 9.41
C LYS A 34 -6.25 -27.18 10.83
N LYS A 35 -5.14 -27.90 10.98
CA LYS A 35 -4.66 -28.32 12.30
C LYS A 35 -3.62 -27.39 12.91
N CYS A 36 -2.98 -26.58 12.11
CA CYS A 36 -1.90 -25.69 12.51
C CYS A 36 -2.09 -24.28 11.98
N LEU A 37 -1.87 -23.30 12.86
CA LEU A 37 -1.83 -21.89 12.52
C LEU A 37 -0.48 -21.32 12.99
N ILE A 38 0.19 -20.55 12.12
CA ILE A 38 1.48 -19.91 12.39
C ILE A 38 1.31 -18.42 12.20
N LEU A 39 1.69 -17.63 13.21
CA LEU A 39 1.54 -16.17 13.22
C LEU A 39 2.92 -15.50 13.20
N SER A 40 3.02 -14.36 12.51
CA SER A 40 4.17 -13.47 12.57
C SER A 40 3.78 -12.02 12.30
N SER A 41 4.53 -11.07 12.85
CA SER A 41 4.47 -9.65 12.46
C SER A 41 5.26 -9.36 11.16
N SER A 42 6.12 -10.29 10.70
CA SER A 42 6.85 -10.20 9.44
C SER A 42 6.32 -11.21 8.43
N ALA A 43 5.91 -10.72 7.28
CA ALA A 43 5.44 -11.56 6.18
C ALA A 43 6.55 -12.48 5.66
N LYS A 44 7.76 -11.96 5.45
CA LYS A 44 8.90 -12.73 4.96
C LYS A 44 9.33 -13.82 5.95
N GLU A 45 9.36 -13.49 7.26
CA GLU A 45 9.66 -14.45 8.31
C GLU A 45 8.64 -15.59 8.30
N LEU A 46 7.34 -15.26 8.20
CA LEU A 46 6.26 -16.24 8.12
C LEU A 46 6.45 -17.18 6.93
N LEU A 47 6.58 -16.63 5.72
CA LEU A 47 6.67 -17.45 4.50
C LEU A 47 7.93 -18.33 4.49
N ASN A 48 9.09 -17.80 4.90
CA ASN A 48 10.31 -18.59 5.01
C ASN A 48 10.15 -19.76 6.01
N HIS A 49 9.49 -19.50 7.16
CA HIS A 49 9.25 -20.54 8.15
C HIS A 49 8.27 -21.62 7.65
N VAL A 50 7.18 -21.21 7.02
CA VAL A 50 6.19 -22.11 6.40
C VAL A 50 6.88 -23.04 5.39
N LEU A 51 7.71 -22.50 4.50
CA LEU A 51 8.47 -23.27 3.52
C LEU A 51 9.49 -24.22 4.18
N SER A 52 10.19 -23.78 5.24
CA SER A 52 11.15 -24.62 5.96
C SER A 52 10.50 -25.83 6.64
N LEU A 53 9.21 -25.75 6.94
CA LEU A 53 8.41 -26.86 7.47
C LEU A 53 7.82 -27.75 6.38
N GLY A 54 8.05 -27.45 5.10
CA GLY A 54 7.50 -28.18 3.96
C GLY A 54 6.02 -27.94 3.70
N TYR A 55 5.43 -26.91 4.28
CA TYR A 55 4.04 -26.56 4.03
C TYR A 55 3.85 -25.89 2.66
N PRO A 56 2.72 -26.16 1.95
CA PRO A 56 2.46 -25.58 0.65
C PRO A 56 2.09 -24.09 0.74
N LEU A 57 2.41 -23.36 -0.32
CA LEU A 57 1.89 -22.02 -0.62
C LEU A 57 1.23 -22.07 -2.00
N THR A 58 -0.08 -21.96 -2.04
CA THR A 58 -0.90 -22.05 -3.25
C THR A 58 -1.32 -20.67 -3.70
N LEU A 59 -1.21 -20.39 -5.01
CA LEU A 59 -1.71 -19.13 -5.57
C LEU A 59 -3.22 -19.03 -5.45
N SER A 60 -3.69 -17.89 -4.99
CA SER A 60 -5.12 -17.59 -4.89
C SER A 60 -5.64 -16.99 -6.20
N LEU A 61 -6.51 -17.72 -6.90
CA LEU A 61 -7.22 -17.20 -8.07
C LEU A 61 -8.04 -15.95 -7.73
N LYS A 62 -8.60 -15.92 -6.53
CA LYS A 62 -9.30 -14.76 -5.98
C LYS A 62 -8.33 -13.59 -5.78
N GLY A 63 -7.16 -13.85 -5.18
CA GLY A 63 -6.13 -12.84 -4.97
C GLY A 63 -5.64 -12.22 -6.28
N ILE A 64 -5.36 -13.05 -7.30
CA ILE A 64 -4.97 -12.60 -8.65
C ILE A 64 -6.07 -11.74 -9.28
N SER A 65 -7.32 -12.20 -9.20
CA SER A 65 -8.47 -11.48 -9.75
C SER A 65 -8.65 -10.10 -9.11
N PHE A 66 -8.48 -9.98 -7.79
CA PHE A 66 -8.50 -8.70 -7.08
C PHE A 66 -7.31 -7.81 -7.46
N PHE A 67 -6.10 -8.36 -7.51
CA PHE A 67 -4.91 -7.60 -7.86
C PHE A 67 -5.06 -6.90 -9.22
N LEU A 68 -5.56 -7.60 -10.23
CA LEU A 68 -5.71 -7.05 -11.58
C LEU A 68 -6.95 -6.15 -11.73
N GLN A 69 -8.11 -6.54 -11.18
CA GLN A 69 -9.36 -5.81 -11.36
C GLN A 69 -9.50 -4.59 -10.43
N SER A 70 -8.89 -4.60 -9.23
CA SER A 70 -8.96 -3.47 -8.29
C SER A 70 -7.62 -2.83 -7.93
N GLY A 71 -6.51 -3.53 -8.15
CA GLY A 71 -5.17 -3.10 -7.74
C GLY A 71 -4.92 -3.24 -6.25
N VAL A 72 -5.72 -4.04 -5.56
CA VAL A 72 -5.55 -4.37 -4.15
C VAL A 72 -6.19 -5.72 -3.90
N ILE A 73 -5.56 -6.54 -3.06
CA ILE A 73 -6.16 -7.75 -2.52
C ILE A 73 -6.74 -7.36 -1.16
N PRO A 74 -8.07 -7.41 -0.98
CA PRO A 74 -8.67 -6.98 0.29
C PRO A 74 -8.29 -7.92 1.43
N THR A 75 -7.94 -7.35 2.57
CA THR A 75 -7.76 -8.13 3.80
C THR A 75 -9.06 -8.84 4.19
N PRO A 76 -8.97 -10.00 4.81
CA PRO A 76 -7.76 -10.69 5.26
C PRO A 76 -7.06 -11.52 4.17
N SER A 77 -7.56 -11.56 2.93
CA SER A 77 -6.99 -12.36 1.85
C SER A 77 -5.61 -11.85 1.40
N THR A 78 -4.79 -12.75 0.85
CA THR A 78 -3.52 -12.41 0.20
C THR A 78 -3.45 -13.04 -1.20
N ILE A 79 -2.26 -13.01 -1.80
CA ILE A 79 -2.00 -13.71 -3.06
C ILE A 79 -1.92 -15.24 -2.87
N TYR A 80 -1.84 -15.71 -1.64
CA TYR A 80 -1.81 -17.14 -1.29
C TYR A 80 -3.12 -17.57 -0.63
N GLU A 81 -3.57 -18.80 -0.89
CA GLU A 81 -4.82 -19.33 -0.30
C GLU A 81 -4.71 -19.55 1.23
N GLU A 82 -3.53 -19.95 1.70
CA GLU A 82 -3.29 -20.34 3.09
C GLU A 82 -2.81 -19.18 3.97
N VAL A 83 -2.49 -18.02 3.38
CA VAL A 83 -1.89 -16.87 4.08
C VAL A 83 -2.88 -15.72 4.17
N TYR A 84 -3.03 -15.23 5.38
CA TYR A 84 -3.94 -14.13 5.72
C TYR A 84 -3.18 -12.96 6.35
N VAL A 85 -3.77 -11.78 6.26
CA VAL A 85 -3.27 -10.57 6.92
C VAL A 85 -4.39 -9.84 7.62
N LEU A 86 -4.15 -9.48 8.90
CA LEU A 86 -5.06 -8.63 9.68
C LEU A 86 -4.48 -7.23 9.72
N SER A 87 -5.17 -6.30 9.03
CA SER A 87 -4.82 -4.88 8.94
C SER A 87 -5.49 -4.08 10.06
N ILE A 88 -5.58 -2.76 9.87
CA ILE A 88 -6.23 -1.84 10.82
C ILE A 88 -7.69 -2.26 11.03
N GLY A 89 -8.07 -2.50 12.28
CA GLY A 89 -9.44 -2.86 12.65
C GLY A 89 -9.86 -4.29 12.32
N ASP A 90 -8.99 -5.11 11.69
CA ASP A 90 -9.31 -6.50 11.37
C ASP A 90 -9.04 -7.41 12.56
N TYR A 91 -9.93 -8.37 12.77
CA TYR A 91 -9.85 -9.40 13.80
C TYR A 91 -10.12 -10.78 13.22
N ALA A 92 -9.54 -11.80 13.85
CA ALA A 92 -9.88 -13.19 13.61
C ALA A 92 -10.18 -13.89 14.94
N ALA A 93 -11.36 -14.50 15.04
CA ALA A 93 -11.73 -15.38 16.12
C ALA A 93 -11.47 -16.82 15.70
N ILE A 94 -10.64 -17.50 16.45
CA ILE A 94 -10.18 -18.86 16.16
C ILE A 94 -10.76 -19.79 17.22
N THR A 95 -11.46 -20.84 16.76
CA THR A 95 -12.00 -21.89 17.62
C THR A 95 -11.47 -23.25 17.14
N SER A 96 -11.50 -24.25 18.00
CA SER A 96 -11.18 -25.62 17.61
C SER A 96 -12.46 -26.46 17.65
N ARG A 97 -12.77 -27.09 16.53
CA ARG A 97 -13.91 -27.98 16.40
C ARG A 97 -13.48 -29.27 15.70
N GLU A 98 -13.76 -30.42 16.31
CA GLU A 98 -13.40 -31.72 15.76
C GLU A 98 -11.91 -31.85 15.38
N GLY A 99 -11.01 -31.24 16.18
CA GLY A 99 -9.58 -31.23 15.93
C GLY A 99 -9.12 -30.37 14.75
N LYS A 100 -9.97 -29.45 14.28
CA LYS A 100 -9.67 -28.47 13.22
C LYS A 100 -9.90 -27.05 13.71
N LEU A 101 -9.11 -26.11 13.21
CA LEU A 101 -9.27 -24.69 13.45
C LEU A 101 -10.33 -24.10 12.51
N GLU A 102 -11.30 -23.42 13.09
CA GLU A 102 -12.27 -22.58 12.38
C GLU A 102 -11.95 -21.12 12.66
N ILE A 103 -12.01 -20.28 11.61
CA ILE A 103 -11.66 -18.87 11.70
C ILE A 103 -12.83 -18.03 11.23
N GLU A 104 -13.30 -17.14 12.09
CA GLU A 104 -14.29 -16.12 11.79
C GLU A 104 -13.61 -14.75 11.75
N PHE A 105 -13.72 -14.04 10.61
CA PHE A 105 -13.18 -12.69 10.45
C PHE A 105 -14.26 -11.64 10.72
N TYR A 106 -13.87 -10.59 11.46
CA TYR A 106 -14.70 -9.41 11.66
C TYR A 106 -13.85 -8.14 11.66
N HIS A 107 -14.51 -7.00 11.50
CA HIS A 107 -13.84 -5.72 11.33
C HIS A 107 -14.53 -4.61 12.15
N GLU A 108 -13.71 -3.79 12.81
CA GLU A 108 -14.15 -2.59 13.53
C GLU A 108 -13.17 -1.45 13.25
N PHE A 109 -13.64 -0.39 12.57
CA PHE A 109 -12.81 0.78 12.30
C PHE A 109 -12.45 1.50 13.61
N PRO A 110 -11.16 1.67 13.96
CA PRO A 110 -10.76 2.17 15.26
C PRO A 110 -11.02 3.68 15.45
N TYR A 111 -11.04 4.49 14.37
CA TYR A 111 -11.07 5.96 14.44
C TYR A 111 -12.22 6.60 13.65
N PRO A 112 -13.50 6.18 13.84
CA PRO A 112 -14.61 6.84 13.21
C PRO A 112 -14.80 8.24 13.80
N ASN A 113 -15.34 9.18 13.01
CA ASN A 113 -15.54 10.55 13.45
C ASN A 113 -16.48 10.64 14.67
N SER A 114 -17.35 9.66 14.89
CA SER A 114 -18.20 9.57 16.08
C SER A 114 -17.44 9.39 17.41
N LYS A 115 -16.20 8.89 17.37
CA LYS A 115 -15.32 8.76 18.56
C LYS A 115 -14.52 10.04 18.87
N ARG A 116 -14.62 11.08 18.04
CA ARG A 116 -13.96 12.37 18.28
C ARG A 116 -14.64 13.14 19.43
N ILE A 117 -13.84 13.92 20.15
CA ILE A 117 -14.30 14.71 21.29
C ILE A 117 -14.56 16.14 20.83
N PRO A 118 -15.81 16.61 20.78
CA PRO A 118 -16.14 17.97 20.39
C PRO A 118 -15.37 19.03 21.19
N GLY A 119 -14.84 20.05 20.51
CA GLY A 119 -14.09 21.14 21.12
C GLY A 119 -12.66 20.81 21.56
N LYS A 120 -12.19 19.57 21.44
CA LYS A 120 -10.82 19.18 21.81
C LYS A 120 -9.82 19.70 20.78
N LYS A 121 -9.02 20.69 21.21
CA LYS A 121 -8.05 21.40 20.35
C LYS A 121 -6.75 20.62 20.12
N ALA A 122 -6.19 20.78 18.93
CA ALA A 122 -4.88 20.25 18.59
C ALA A 122 -3.76 21.06 19.27
N LYS A 123 -2.86 20.37 19.96
CA LYS A 123 -1.60 20.93 20.48
C LYS A 123 -0.46 20.48 19.57
N LEU A 124 0.10 21.39 18.79
CA LEU A 124 1.09 21.10 17.75
C LEU A 124 2.37 20.48 18.33
N ASP A 125 2.86 21.04 19.44
CA ASP A 125 4.05 20.52 20.13
C ASP A 125 3.83 19.09 20.66
N LYS A 126 2.59 18.75 21.07
CA LYS A 126 2.27 17.37 21.46
C LYS A 126 2.34 16.41 20.26
N ILE A 127 1.84 16.81 19.10
CA ILE A 127 1.94 15.99 17.86
C ILE A 127 3.41 15.79 17.51
N LEU A 128 4.21 16.85 17.51
CA LEU A 128 5.64 16.76 17.19
C LEU A 128 6.37 15.89 18.22
N SER A 129 6.12 16.06 19.53
CA SER A 129 6.71 15.23 20.58
C SER A 129 6.35 13.74 20.46
N LEU A 130 5.09 13.40 20.09
CA LEU A 130 4.67 12.01 19.88
C LEU A 130 5.39 11.40 18.67
N LEU A 131 5.51 12.15 17.56
CA LEU A 131 6.29 11.70 16.38
C LEU A 131 7.76 11.50 16.72
N THR A 132 8.38 12.43 17.46
CA THR A 132 9.77 12.32 17.93
C THR A 132 9.98 11.05 18.76
N LYS A 133 9.08 10.79 19.71
CA LYS A 133 9.12 9.57 20.53
C LYS A 133 8.93 8.32 19.69
N SER A 134 8.03 8.34 18.70
CA SER A 134 7.82 7.23 17.76
C SER A 134 9.11 6.91 17.00
N ILE A 135 9.81 7.92 16.47
CA ILE A 135 11.08 7.73 15.79
C ILE A 135 12.11 7.10 16.73
N LEU A 136 12.33 7.70 17.91
CA LEU A 136 13.34 7.23 18.87
C LEU A 136 13.10 5.78 19.35
N ARG A 137 11.84 5.34 19.44
CA ARG A 137 11.49 3.96 19.82
C ARG A 137 11.75 2.93 18.71
N LYS A 138 11.75 3.36 17.44
CA LYS A 138 11.74 2.46 16.27
C LYS A 138 13.06 2.41 15.52
N ILE A 139 13.90 3.43 15.64
CA ILE A 139 15.20 3.42 14.98
C ILE A 139 16.16 2.44 15.65
N ASP A 140 17.02 1.84 14.84
CA ASP A 140 18.23 1.20 15.30
C ASP A 140 19.35 2.27 15.36
N PRO A 141 19.87 2.61 16.54
CA PRO A 141 20.83 3.71 16.70
C PRO A 141 22.18 3.46 16.00
N LEU A 142 22.48 2.21 15.65
CA LEU A 142 23.72 1.82 14.98
C LEU A 142 23.64 1.96 13.45
N ARG A 143 22.44 2.16 12.90
CA ARG A 143 22.21 2.21 11.46
C ARG A 143 22.08 3.66 10.96
N LYS A 144 22.54 3.90 9.73
CA LYS A 144 22.31 5.18 9.02
C LYS A 144 20.81 5.44 8.86
N ILE A 145 20.43 6.71 8.84
CA ILE A 145 19.03 7.12 8.71
C ILE A 145 18.81 7.74 7.33
N PHE A 146 17.84 7.20 6.59
CA PHE A 146 17.36 7.76 5.33
C PHE A 146 15.88 8.11 5.43
N LEU A 147 15.51 9.31 5.01
CA LEU A 147 14.12 9.76 4.91
C LEU A 147 13.75 9.91 3.44
N PHE A 148 12.74 9.20 2.96
CA PHE A 148 12.14 9.49 1.66
C PHE A 148 11.35 10.79 1.75
N GLN A 149 11.98 11.89 1.30
CA GLN A 149 11.42 13.23 1.38
C GLN A 149 10.74 13.64 0.08
N SER A 150 9.58 14.27 0.20
CA SER A 150 8.91 15.06 -0.82
C SER A 150 8.67 16.47 -0.29
N VAL A 151 8.01 17.35 -1.03
CA VAL A 151 7.50 18.62 -0.48
C VAL A 151 6.18 18.45 0.31
N GLY A 152 5.76 17.19 0.50
CA GLY A 152 4.53 16.82 1.21
C GLY A 152 4.60 17.10 2.72
N LYS A 153 3.41 17.18 3.33
CA LYS A 153 3.26 17.48 4.76
C LYS A 153 3.87 16.39 5.64
N ASP A 154 3.67 15.14 5.27
CA ASP A 154 4.03 13.99 6.09
C ASP A 154 5.56 13.86 6.22
N SER A 155 6.28 13.84 5.11
CA SER A 155 7.74 13.74 5.10
C SER A 155 8.43 14.93 5.76
N ASN A 156 7.91 16.16 5.57
CA ASN A 156 8.50 17.35 6.20
C ASN A 156 8.17 17.43 7.71
N THR A 157 7.04 16.86 8.16
CA THR A 157 6.78 16.74 9.61
C THR A 157 7.70 15.69 10.25
N ILE A 158 8.03 14.59 9.55
CA ILE A 158 9.05 13.64 9.99
C ILE A 158 10.43 14.31 10.05
N LEU A 159 10.75 15.15 9.06
CA LEU A 159 12.00 15.92 9.05
C LEU A 159 12.13 16.80 10.31
N LEU A 160 11.07 17.50 10.72
CA LEU A 160 11.03 18.25 11.98
C LEU A 160 11.22 17.34 13.21
N ALA A 161 10.54 16.20 13.23
CA ALA A 161 10.66 15.25 14.35
C ALA A 161 12.06 14.64 14.46
N LEU A 162 12.76 14.42 13.35
CA LEU A 162 14.19 14.01 13.33
C LEU A 162 15.10 15.07 13.97
N ILE A 163 14.83 16.36 13.71
CA ILE A 163 15.58 17.46 14.31
C ILE A 163 15.36 17.53 15.81
N GLU A 164 14.10 17.47 16.25
CA GLU A 164 13.73 17.44 17.67
C GLU A 164 14.29 16.20 18.39
N ALA A 165 14.49 15.08 17.67
CA ALA A 165 15.15 13.88 18.18
C ALA A 165 16.69 14.01 18.28
N GLY A 166 17.29 15.11 17.80
CA GLY A 166 18.75 15.28 17.76
C GLY A 166 19.46 14.43 16.70
N LEU A 167 18.73 13.92 15.69
CA LEU A 167 19.21 12.95 14.72
C LEU A 167 19.60 13.56 13.36
N LYS A 168 19.53 14.88 13.21
CA LYS A 168 19.74 15.60 11.94
C LYS A 168 21.07 15.28 11.26
N ASP A 169 22.15 15.13 12.04
CA ASP A 169 23.52 14.93 11.52
C ASP A 169 23.71 13.49 11.00
N ASN A 170 22.94 12.53 11.49
CA ASN A 170 22.94 11.13 11.06
C ASN A 170 21.94 10.83 9.94
N ALA A 171 21.03 11.78 9.66
CA ALA A 171 19.98 11.62 8.67
C ALA A 171 20.39 12.14 7.28
N THR A 172 19.91 11.46 6.26
CA THR A 172 19.99 11.90 4.85
C THR A 172 18.59 11.84 4.23
N ALA A 173 18.09 12.97 3.76
CA ALA A 173 16.85 13.03 3.01
C ALA A 173 17.10 12.68 1.53
N LEU A 174 16.23 11.87 0.95
CA LEU A 174 16.30 11.40 -0.45
C LEU A 174 15.06 11.83 -1.21
N THR A 175 15.22 12.44 -2.37
CA THR A 175 14.12 12.84 -3.25
C THR A 175 14.40 12.43 -4.69
N LEU A 176 13.39 11.86 -5.37
CA LEU A 176 13.46 11.60 -6.80
C LEU A 176 13.47 12.94 -7.56
N ALA A 177 14.46 13.12 -8.42
CA ALA A 177 14.55 14.25 -9.34
C ALA A 177 13.97 13.87 -10.70
N LEU A 178 13.11 14.75 -11.23
CA LEU A 178 12.48 14.61 -12.54
C LEU A 178 12.77 15.85 -13.39
N PRO A 179 14.02 16.03 -13.87
CA PRO A 179 14.43 17.25 -14.57
C PRO A 179 13.53 17.56 -15.76
N GLY A 180 13.07 18.82 -15.85
CA GLY A 180 12.15 19.26 -16.91
C GLY A 180 10.67 18.96 -16.67
N SER A 181 10.34 18.17 -15.66
CA SER A 181 8.95 17.92 -15.27
C SER A 181 8.41 19.04 -14.37
N LYS A 182 7.17 19.49 -14.64
CA LYS A 182 6.44 20.38 -13.72
C LYS A 182 6.18 19.75 -12.33
N LYS A 183 6.39 18.45 -12.19
CA LYS A 183 6.23 17.71 -10.95
C LYS A 183 7.55 17.46 -10.23
N ASP A 184 8.67 18.04 -10.69
CA ASP A 184 9.95 17.90 -10.02
C ASP A 184 9.97 18.71 -8.72
N GLU A 185 9.91 17.99 -7.61
CA GLU A 185 9.94 18.54 -6.25
C GLU A 185 11.36 18.62 -5.68
N SER A 186 12.36 18.07 -6.36
CA SER A 186 13.69 17.81 -5.80
C SER A 186 14.46 19.06 -5.38
N ASN A 187 14.27 20.20 -6.09
CA ASN A 187 14.90 21.47 -5.73
C ASN A 187 14.32 22.02 -4.43
N LEU A 188 12.98 22.12 -4.34
CA LEU A 188 12.32 22.64 -3.15
C LEU A 188 12.54 21.72 -1.93
N ALA A 189 12.52 20.41 -2.12
CA ALA A 189 12.86 19.46 -1.05
C ALA A 189 14.30 19.65 -0.55
N SER A 190 15.24 19.90 -1.47
CA SER A 190 16.64 20.22 -1.13
C SER A 190 16.78 21.51 -0.34
N GLU A 191 16.04 22.56 -0.73
CA GLU A 191 16.02 23.85 -0.03
C GLU A 191 15.46 23.70 1.40
N ILE A 192 14.36 22.93 1.55
CA ILE A 192 13.78 22.64 2.86
C ILE A 192 14.79 21.90 3.76
N ALA A 193 15.41 20.84 3.26
CA ALA A 193 16.39 20.08 4.00
C ALA A 193 17.62 20.93 4.41
N LYS A 194 18.12 21.76 3.48
CA LYS A 194 19.22 22.72 3.74
C LYS A 194 18.87 23.73 4.82
N LYS A 195 17.64 24.28 4.77
CA LYS A 195 17.15 25.28 5.75
C LYS A 195 17.22 24.74 7.19
N VAL A 196 17.00 23.44 7.36
CA VAL A 196 16.98 22.78 8.67
C VAL A 196 18.29 22.03 9.01
N GLY A 197 19.29 22.10 8.13
CA GLY A 197 20.61 21.52 8.35
C GLY A 197 20.67 20.00 8.19
N VAL A 198 19.74 19.38 7.45
CA VAL A 198 19.75 17.95 7.14
C VAL A 198 20.38 17.72 5.75
N ARG A 199 21.25 16.71 5.65
CA ARG A 199 21.84 16.32 4.35
C ARG A 199 20.74 15.89 3.38
N HIS A 200 20.87 16.30 2.12
CA HIS A 200 19.93 15.95 1.07
C HIS A 200 20.66 15.38 -0.15
N LYS A 201 20.08 14.34 -0.73
CA LYS A 201 20.53 13.75 -1.99
C LYS A 201 19.36 13.57 -2.96
N LYS A 202 19.63 13.80 -4.24
CA LYS A 202 18.68 13.58 -5.32
C LYS A 202 18.94 12.25 -6.00
N LEU A 203 17.90 11.47 -6.24
CA LEU A 203 17.95 10.32 -7.13
C LEU A 203 17.58 10.80 -8.53
N PHE A 204 18.46 10.57 -9.50
CA PHE A 204 18.17 10.72 -10.93
C PHE A 204 17.90 9.34 -11.52
N LEU A 205 16.89 9.23 -12.38
CA LEU A 205 16.64 7.99 -13.10
C LEU A 205 17.85 7.69 -14.01
N PRO A 206 18.33 6.44 -14.04
CA PRO A 206 19.41 6.04 -14.94
C PRO A 206 18.95 6.16 -16.40
N LYS A 207 19.88 6.38 -17.31
CA LYS A 207 19.58 6.44 -18.76
C LYS A 207 19.30 5.08 -19.38
N SER A 208 19.85 4.03 -18.78
CA SER A 208 19.68 2.63 -19.20
C SER A 208 19.85 1.70 -18.00
N ILE A 209 19.29 0.52 -18.11
CA ILE A 209 19.46 -0.59 -17.16
C ILE A 209 20.26 -1.68 -17.83
N ASN A 210 21.46 -1.96 -17.36
CA ASN A 210 22.28 -3.06 -17.84
C ASN A 210 21.87 -4.40 -17.19
N SER A 211 22.50 -5.51 -17.57
CA SER A 211 22.14 -6.84 -17.05
C SER A 211 22.37 -6.95 -15.54
N ARG A 212 23.46 -6.36 -15.00
CA ARG A 212 23.74 -6.36 -13.54
C ARG A 212 22.70 -5.55 -12.78
N ASP A 213 22.27 -4.42 -13.32
CA ASP A 213 21.20 -3.63 -12.72
C ASP A 213 19.88 -4.41 -12.71
N TRP A 214 19.60 -5.16 -13.80
CA TRP A 214 18.43 -6.01 -13.88
C TRP A 214 18.46 -7.16 -12.88
N ASP A 215 19.61 -7.75 -12.61
CA ASP A 215 19.76 -8.79 -11.56
C ASP A 215 19.32 -8.29 -10.18
N LEU A 216 19.49 -6.98 -9.89
CA LEU A 216 18.95 -6.40 -8.66
C LEU A 216 17.42 -6.39 -8.64
N PHE A 217 16.77 -6.10 -9.78
CA PHE A 217 15.30 -6.18 -9.88
C PHE A 217 14.82 -7.63 -9.74
N ILE A 218 15.51 -8.59 -10.37
CA ILE A 218 15.22 -10.03 -10.18
C ILE A 218 15.32 -10.40 -8.72
N ARG A 219 16.43 -10.06 -8.05
CA ARG A 219 16.62 -10.30 -6.62
C ARG A 219 15.51 -9.66 -5.78
N TYR A 220 15.04 -8.48 -6.15
CA TYR A 220 13.91 -7.82 -5.49
C TYR A 220 12.63 -8.66 -5.64
N PHE A 221 12.23 -9.01 -6.86
CA PHE A 221 11.02 -9.80 -7.11
C PHE A 221 11.10 -11.23 -6.53
N GLU A 222 12.28 -11.84 -6.52
CA GLU A 222 12.51 -13.16 -5.92
C GLU A 222 12.21 -13.17 -4.42
N ASN A 223 12.53 -12.09 -3.72
CA ASN A 223 12.56 -12.08 -2.26
C ASN A 223 11.40 -11.31 -1.61
N ILE A 224 10.56 -10.61 -2.36
CA ILE A 224 9.37 -9.97 -1.80
C ILE A 224 8.32 -11.00 -1.40
N PRO A 225 7.67 -10.87 -0.23
CA PRO A 225 6.66 -11.83 0.23
C PRO A 225 5.34 -11.74 -0.53
N PHE A 226 4.97 -10.53 -0.98
CA PHE A 226 3.72 -10.26 -1.69
C PHE A 226 3.94 -9.29 -2.84
N PRO A 227 3.19 -9.41 -3.95
CA PRO A 227 3.23 -8.42 -5.00
C PRO A 227 2.65 -7.08 -4.52
N CYS A 228 3.09 -5.99 -5.12
CA CYS A 228 2.57 -4.65 -4.92
C CYS A 228 2.02 -4.09 -6.23
N ALA A 229 0.79 -3.62 -6.25
CA ALA A 229 0.17 -3.09 -7.47
C ALA A 229 0.47 -1.60 -7.72
N ASP A 230 1.18 -0.93 -6.81
CA ASP A 230 1.67 0.44 -6.98
C ASP A 230 3.00 0.43 -7.74
N GLY A 231 2.99 0.92 -8.98
CA GLY A 231 4.16 0.98 -9.84
C GLY A 231 5.33 1.78 -9.27
N ALA A 232 5.07 2.68 -8.31
CA ALA A 232 6.12 3.37 -7.58
C ALA A 232 7.02 2.43 -6.74
N SER A 233 6.64 1.15 -6.58
CA SER A 233 7.50 0.13 -5.98
C SER A 233 8.83 -0.05 -6.72
N LEU A 234 8.87 0.26 -8.02
CA LEU A 234 10.09 0.20 -8.85
C LEU A 234 11.10 1.30 -8.51
N ALA A 235 10.69 2.36 -7.82
CA ALA A 235 11.61 3.41 -7.37
C ALA A 235 12.62 2.88 -6.35
N TYR A 236 12.25 1.90 -5.53
CA TYR A 236 13.11 1.42 -4.45
C TYR A 236 14.32 0.61 -4.92
N PRO A 237 14.21 -0.34 -5.88
CA PRO A 237 15.40 -0.91 -6.51
C PRO A 237 16.30 0.16 -7.16
N LEU A 238 15.72 1.19 -7.80
CA LEU A 238 16.50 2.30 -8.37
C LEU A 238 17.23 3.13 -7.29
N TYR A 239 16.59 3.36 -6.13
CA TYR A 239 17.28 3.96 -4.97
C TYR A 239 18.46 3.09 -4.53
N GLN A 240 18.28 1.78 -4.47
CA GLN A 240 19.34 0.85 -4.05
C GLN A 240 20.52 0.81 -5.04
N LEU A 241 20.28 0.97 -6.34
CA LEU A 241 21.34 1.08 -7.35
C LEU A 241 22.23 2.31 -7.14
N THR A 242 21.66 3.39 -6.62
CA THR A 242 22.33 4.68 -6.48
C THR A 242 22.89 4.90 -5.06
N PHE A 243 22.15 4.45 -4.06
CA PHE A 243 22.48 4.64 -2.65
C PHE A 243 22.38 3.28 -1.97
N ASP A 244 23.46 2.78 -1.41
CA ASP A 244 23.35 1.57 -0.59
C ASP A 244 22.50 1.88 0.65
N LEU A 245 21.25 1.40 0.61
CA LEU A 245 20.25 1.54 1.66
C LEU A 245 20.12 0.26 2.50
N SER A 246 20.94 -0.76 2.21
CA SER A 246 20.96 -1.99 2.98
C SER A 246 21.32 -1.71 4.43
N GLU A 247 20.73 -2.46 5.34
CA GLU A 247 21.02 -2.38 6.79
C GLU A 247 20.93 -0.96 7.38
N SER A 248 20.03 -0.14 6.83
CA SER A 248 19.79 1.23 7.29
C SER A 248 18.39 1.36 7.93
N ASN A 249 18.16 2.49 8.61
CA ASN A 249 16.81 2.92 8.98
C ASN A 249 16.20 3.67 7.80
N ILE A 250 15.06 3.21 7.31
CA ILE A 250 14.28 3.86 6.26
C ILE A 250 13.02 4.48 6.87
N LEU A 251 12.96 5.81 6.88
CA LEU A 251 11.80 6.55 7.36
C LEU A 251 10.87 6.87 6.20
N ASP A 252 9.59 6.54 6.37
CA ASP A 252 8.54 6.81 5.38
C ASP A 252 7.32 7.45 6.02
N GLY A 253 6.64 8.34 5.28
CA GLY A 253 5.48 9.11 5.75
C GLY A 253 4.14 8.40 5.66
N SER A 254 4.11 7.11 5.37
CA SER A 254 2.89 6.32 5.25
C SER A 254 2.23 6.05 6.61
N GLY A 255 0.97 5.65 6.60
CA GLY A 255 0.24 5.25 7.80
C GLY A 255 -0.40 6.41 8.57
N VAL A 256 -0.69 7.53 7.93
CA VAL A 256 -1.18 8.75 8.58
C VAL A 256 -2.63 9.10 8.22
N ASP A 257 -3.09 8.75 7.02
CA ASP A 257 -4.30 9.34 6.44
C ASP A 257 -5.59 8.98 7.20
N TYR A 258 -5.73 7.78 7.72
CA TYR A 258 -6.98 7.28 8.28
C TYR A 258 -7.40 7.95 9.58
N TYR A 259 -6.49 8.34 10.47
CA TYR A 259 -6.82 9.04 11.71
C TYR A 259 -6.69 10.57 11.59
N PHE A 260 -5.92 11.10 10.59
CA PHE A 260 -5.93 12.51 10.21
C PHE A 260 -7.05 12.89 9.23
N GLY A 261 -7.93 11.94 8.88
CA GLY A 261 -9.02 12.13 7.94
C GLY A 261 -8.57 11.97 6.48
N HIS A 262 -8.95 10.86 5.87
CA HIS A 262 -8.73 10.62 4.44
C HIS A 262 -9.77 11.35 3.59
N VAL A 263 -9.58 12.66 3.46
CA VAL A 263 -10.54 13.56 2.80
C VAL A 263 -10.72 13.20 1.32
N PRO A 264 -11.95 12.95 0.85
CA PRO A 264 -12.22 12.66 -0.55
C PRO A 264 -11.95 13.86 -1.45
N ARG A 265 -11.70 13.61 -2.72
CA ARG A 265 -11.72 14.70 -3.72
C ARG A 265 -13.15 15.19 -3.94
N PRO A 266 -13.39 16.48 -4.27
CA PRO A 266 -14.74 17.02 -4.47
C PRO A 266 -15.56 16.23 -5.49
N ILE A 267 -14.96 15.79 -6.60
CA ILE A 267 -15.62 15.02 -7.63
C ILE A 267 -16.00 13.60 -7.14
N GLU A 268 -15.14 12.99 -6.33
CA GLU A 268 -15.37 11.70 -5.72
C GLU A 268 -16.54 11.76 -4.74
N TYR A 269 -16.56 12.78 -3.88
CA TYR A 269 -17.64 13.02 -2.93
C TYR A 269 -19.01 13.25 -3.60
N LYS A 270 -19.04 13.89 -4.76
CA LYS A 270 -20.26 14.02 -5.56
C LYS A 270 -20.71 12.67 -6.15
N ARG A 271 -19.77 11.93 -6.71
CA ARG A 271 -20.04 10.66 -7.41
C ARG A 271 -20.49 9.55 -6.48
N GLN A 272 -20.02 9.50 -5.23
CA GLN A 272 -20.40 8.47 -4.25
C GLN A 272 -21.92 8.48 -3.94
N LYS A 273 -22.62 9.61 -4.14
CA LYS A 273 -24.07 9.72 -3.97
C LYS A 273 -24.84 9.18 -5.19
N LEU A 274 -24.21 9.22 -6.36
CA LEU A 274 -24.85 8.89 -7.65
C LEU A 274 -24.61 7.44 -8.05
N TYR A 275 -23.38 6.98 -8.03
CA TYR A 275 -22.98 5.69 -8.59
C TYR A 275 -23.66 4.48 -7.97
N PRO A 276 -23.91 4.37 -6.65
CA PRO A 276 -24.62 3.24 -6.08
C PRO A 276 -26.03 3.01 -6.66
N LYS A 277 -26.66 4.06 -7.21
CA LYS A 277 -27.97 3.95 -7.88
C LYS A 277 -27.92 3.15 -9.20
N PHE A 278 -26.72 3.01 -9.77
CA PHE A 278 -26.49 2.31 -11.03
C PHE A 278 -25.83 0.94 -10.85
N LYS A 279 -25.83 0.37 -9.63
CA LYS A 279 -25.23 -0.96 -9.33
C LYS A 279 -25.73 -2.06 -10.31
N PHE A 280 -26.99 -2.00 -10.74
CA PHE A 280 -27.58 -2.96 -11.68
C PHE A 280 -26.89 -3.00 -13.05
N LEU A 281 -26.16 -1.94 -13.43
CA LEU A 281 -25.37 -1.89 -14.67
C LEU A 281 -24.02 -2.60 -14.58
N ARG A 282 -23.62 -3.06 -13.39
CA ARG A 282 -22.28 -3.64 -13.19
C ARG A 282 -22.01 -4.87 -14.06
N PRO A 283 -22.93 -5.86 -14.18
CA PRO A 283 -22.70 -7.01 -15.05
C PRO A 283 -22.45 -6.61 -16.51
N ILE A 284 -23.16 -5.60 -17.02
CA ILE A 284 -22.95 -5.06 -18.37
C ILE A 284 -21.56 -4.40 -18.45
N GLY A 285 -21.18 -3.61 -17.47
CA GLY A 285 -19.87 -2.96 -17.40
C GLY A 285 -18.73 -3.95 -17.39
N GLU A 286 -18.87 -5.10 -16.70
CA GLU A 286 -17.88 -6.17 -16.64
C GLU A 286 -17.80 -7.00 -17.94
N ALA A 287 -18.89 -7.08 -18.71
CA ALA A 287 -18.93 -7.77 -19.99
C ALA A 287 -18.31 -6.96 -21.14
N LEU A 288 -18.05 -5.67 -20.92
CA LEU A 288 -17.47 -4.76 -21.90
C LEU A 288 -15.97 -4.50 -21.62
N SER A 289 -15.30 -3.93 -22.62
CA SER A 289 -13.87 -3.56 -22.50
C SER A 289 -13.63 -2.55 -21.38
N SER A 290 -12.45 -2.63 -20.79
CA SER A 290 -11.98 -1.77 -19.69
C SER A 290 -12.10 -0.29 -20.03
N GLY A 291 -12.51 0.51 -19.04
CA GLY A 291 -12.73 1.95 -19.22
C GLY A 291 -14.09 2.36 -19.74
N ASN A 292 -15.02 1.41 -19.99
CA ASN A 292 -16.36 1.71 -20.45
C ASN A 292 -17.19 2.50 -19.40
N LEU A 293 -18.25 3.15 -19.87
CA LEU A 293 -19.08 4.04 -19.06
C LEU A 293 -19.87 3.29 -17.99
N PHE A 294 -20.43 2.12 -18.32
CA PHE A 294 -21.23 1.32 -17.39
C PHE A 294 -20.41 0.86 -16.19
N HIS A 295 -19.19 0.38 -16.43
CA HIS A 295 -18.26 0.01 -15.37
C HIS A 295 -17.93 1.21 -14.46
N LYS A 296 -17.70 2.41 -15.03
CA LYS A 296 -17.42 3.63 -14.26
C LYS A 296 -18.62 4.07 -13.42
N LEU A 297 -19.85 4.00 -13.95
CA LEU A 297 -21.06 4.47 -13.27
C LEU A 297 -21.56 3.51 -12.19
N SER A 298 -21.31 2.20 -12.32
CA SER A 298 -21.85 1.17 -11.43
C SER A 298 -20.95 0.80 -10.24
N ARG A 299 -19.91 1.60 -9.97
CA ARG A 299 -18.97 1.34 -8.88
C ARG A 299 -19.62 1.47 -7.50
N ALA A 300 -19.28 0.57 -6.58
CA ALA A 300 -19.61 0.70 -5.18
C ALA A 300 -18.90 1.92 -4.54
N ARG A 301 -19.42 2.43 -3.43
CA ARG A 301 -18.79 3.53 -2.67
C ARG A 301 -17.37 3.16 -2.21
N CYS A 302 -17.19 1.90 -1.77
CA CYS A 302 -15.88 1.36 -1.38
C CYS A 302 -14.86 1.36 -2.54
N GLU A 303 -15.27 0.98 -3.76
CA GLU A 303 -14.37 1.01 -4.94
C GLU A 303 -13.93 2.44 -5.31
N MET A 304 -14.70 3.45 -4.95
CA MET A 304 -14.37 4.85 -5.25
C MET A 304 -13.18 5.37 -4.46
N ALA A 305 -12.76 4.66 -3.40
CA ALA A 305 -11.52 4.95 -2.70
C ALA A 305 -10.25 4.79 -3.58
N GLY A 306 -10.39 4.31 -4.81
CA GLY A 306 -9.30 4.25 -5.80
C GLY A 306 -9.14 2.88 -6.46
N PHE A 307 -10.02 1.93 -6.17
CA PHE A 307 -9.93 0.56 -6.66
C PHE A 307 -10.55 0.43 -8.05
N ILE A 308 -9.71 0.49 -9.07
CA ILE A 308 -10.13 0.33 -10.47
C ILE A 308 -9.03 -0.39 -11.25
N GLY A 309 -9.42 -1.28 -12.16
CA GLY A 309 -8.50 -2.01 -13.01
C GLY A 309 -9.18 -2.55 -14.26
N ILE A 310 -8.71 -3.69 -14.72
CA ILE A 310 -9.22 -4.39 -15.88
C ILE A 310 -10.64 -4.92 -15.62
N THR A 311 -11.52 -4.91 -16.61
CA THR A 311 -12.83 -5.58 -16.52
C THR A 311 -12.68 -7.10 -16.59
N LEU A 312 -13.66 -7.83 -16.08
CA LEU A 312 -13.66 -9.29 -16.14
C LEU A 312 -13.59 -9.82 -17.57
N SER A 313 -14.26 -9.18 -18.51
CA SER A 313 -14.25 -9.56 -19.93
C SER A 313 -12.86 -9.47 -20.56
N ASP A 314 -12.14 -8.37 -20.31
CA ASP A 314 -10.77 -8.22 -20.81
C ASP A 314 -9.81 -9.19 -20.12
N LEU A 315 -9.97 -9.39 -18.80
CA LEU A 315 -9.14 -10.30 -18.02
C LEU A 315 -9.27 -11.75 -18.47
N LYS A 316 -10.50 -12.21 -18.75
CA LYS A 316 -10.77 -13.58 -19.21
C LYS A 316 -10.20 -13.91 -20.58
N LYS A 317 -9.77 -12.93 -21.38
CA LYS A 317 -9.13 -13.18 -22.66
C LYS A 317 -7.82 -13.94 -22.53
N PHE A 318 -7.09 -13.74 -21.43
CA PHE A 318 -5.79 -14.37 -21.18
C PHE A 318 -5.72 -15.13 -19.86
N PHE A 319 -6.71 -14.96 -18.98
CA PHE A 319 -6.85 -15.64 -17.71
C PHE A 319 -8.31 -16.10 -17.53
N PRO A 320 -8.71 -17.22 -18.17
CA PRO A 320 -10.10 -17.70 -18.18
C PRO A 320 -10.69 -18.00 -16.82
N GLU A 321 -9.85 -18.41 -15.83
CA GLU A 321 -10.23 -18.75 -14.46
C GLU A 321 -10.56 -17.52 -13.60
N ALA A 322 -10.38 -16.32 -14.13
CA ALA A 322 -10.66 -15.08 -13.41
C ALA A 322 -12.10 -15.04 -12.90
N ILE A 323 -12.26 -14.59 -11.67
CA ILE A 323 -13.57 -14.44 -11.02
C ILE A 323 -14.01 -12.98 -10.93
N PRO A 324 -15.33 -12.69 -10.91
CA PRO A 324 -15.81 -11.34 -10.69
C PRO A 324 -15.58 -10.90 -9.24
N ILE A 325 -15.04 -9.70 -9.05
CA ILE A 325 -14.75 -9.15 -7.72
C ILE A 325 -15.80 -8.15 -7.22
N TYR A 326 -16.64 -7.63 -8.10
CA TYR A 326 -17.61 -6.60 -7.72
C TYR A 326 -18.65 -7.04 -6.68
N PRO A 327 -19.05 -8.34 -6.57
CA PRO A 327 -19.94 -8.77 -5.49
C PRO A 327 -19.35 -8.54 -4.11
N TYR A 328 -18.05 -8.73 -3.96
CA TYR A 328 -17.33 -8.42 -2.73
C TYR A 328 -17.44 -6.93 -2.38
N TRP A 329 -17.14 -6.03 -3.33
CA TRP A 329 -17.21 -4.59 -3.08
C TRP A 329 -18.63 -4.11 -2.77
N PHE A 330 -19.64 -4.74 -3.36
CA PHE A 330 -21.05 -4.47 -3.02
C PHE A 330 -21.38 -4.94 -1.61
N SER A 331 -20.86 -6.09 -1.18
CA SER A 331 -21.00 -6.56 0.21
C SER A 331 -20.32 -5.62 1.20
N GLU A 332 -19.10 -5.16 0.90
CA GLU A 332 -18.39 -4.19 1.74
C GLU A 332 -19.13 -2.85 1.86
N ASP A 333 -19.80 -2.42 0.78
CA ASP A 333 -20.65 -1.23 0.77
C ASP A 333 -21.91 -1.39 1.64
N GLU A 334 -22.55 -2.57 1.61
CA GLU A 334 -23.68 -2.87 2.49
C GLU A 334 -23.30 -2.97 3.98
N LYS A 335 -22.14 -3.54 4.31
CA LYS A 335 -21.62 -3.55 5.69
C LYS A 335 -21.44 -2.13 6.25
N ARG A 336 -21.13 -1.15 5.39
CA ARG A 336 -20.94 0.26 5.71
C ARG A 336 -22.13 1.13 5.32
N LYS A 337 -23.33 0.52 5.22
CA LYS A 337 -24.55 1.25 4.92
C LYS A 337 -24.82 2.30 5.98
N GLY A 338 -25.13 3.53 5.54
CA GLY A 338 -25.36 4.65 6.43
C GLY A 338 -24.10 5.34 6.98
N TRP A 339 -22.91 4.79 6.73
CA TRP A 339 -21.68 5.47 7.14
C TRP A 339 -21.48 6.77 6.36
N ASP A 340 -20.97 7.77 7.08
CA ASP A 340 -20.42 8.96 6.45
C ASP A 340 -19.30 8.57 5.47
N TYR A 341 -19.25 9.22 4.31
CA TYR A 341 -18.30 8.88 3.27
C TYR A 341 -16.84 9.18 3.66
N PHE A 342 -16.60 10.13 4.56
CA PHE A 342 -15.26 10.40 5.08
C PHE A 342 -14.75 9.23 5.92
N ASP A 343 -15.60 8.68 6.79
CA ASP A 343 -15.28 7.48 7.59
C ASP A 343 -15.12 6.24 6.71
N LEU A 344 -16.07 6.01 5.79
CA LEU A 344 -16.00 4.90 4.85
C LEU A 344 -14.69 4.92 4.05
N LYS A 345 -14.32 6.09 3.53
CA LYS A 345 -13.10 6.21 2.74
C LYS A 345 -11.84 6.01 3.59
N ALA A 346 -11.81 6.57 4.81
CA ALA A 346 -10.69 6.41 5.72
C ALA A 346 -10.48 4.94 6.11
N ASP A 347 -11.57 4.24 6.44
CA ASP A 347 -11.57 2.84 6.79
C ASP A 347 -11.14 1.94 5.63
N VAL A 348 -11.83 2.01 4.50
CA VAL A 348 -11.55 1.16 3.31
C VAL A 348 -10.14 1.40 2.77
N TRP A 349 -9.67 2.65 2.82
CA TRP A 349 -8.29 2.97 2.42
C TRP A 349 -7.27 2.36 3.37
N ALA A 350 -7.40 2.59 4.68
CA ALA A 350 -6.48 2.05 5.68
C ALA A 350 -6.42 0.52 5.63
N THR A 351 -7.59 -0.12 5.61
CA THR A 351 -7.69 -1.57 5.71
C THR A 351 -7.12 -2.27 4.47
N HIS A 352 -7.39 -1.76 3.28
CA HIS A 352 -7.06 -2.46 2.04
C HIS A 352 -5.91 -1.83 1.25
N ALA A 353 -5.97 -0.51 0.98
CA ALA A 353 -5.06 0.14 0.05
C ALA A 353 -3.73 0.55 0.69
N GLU A 354 -3.76 1.11 1.88
CA GLU A 354 -2.56 1.63 2.52
C GLU A 354 -1.57 0.50 2.83
N LEU A 355 -2.03 -0.57 3.46
CA LEU A 355 -1.20 -1.73 3.70
C LEU A 355 -0.79 -2.43 2.40
N GLY A 356 -1.76 -2.70 1.50
CA GLY A 356 -1.55 -3.50 0.29
C GLY A 356 -0.70 -2.83 -0.78
N ASN A 357 -0.63 -1.50 -0.80
CA ASN A 357 0.09 -0.72 -1.81
C ASN A 357 1.09 0.24 -1.19
N VAL A 358 0.63 1.21 -0.39
CA VAL A 358 1.47 2.33 0.04
C VAL A 358 2.60 1.88 0.96
N ILE A 359 2.27 1.10 1.98
CA ILE A 359 3.25 0.53 2.90
C ILE A 359 3.95 -0.67 2.26
N ARG A 360 3.23 -1.49 1.47
CA ARG A 360 3.78 -2.69 0.83
C ARG A 360 5.02 -2.42 -0.01
N LYS A 361 5.04 -1.35 -0.78
CA LYS A 361 6.20 -1.01 -1.62
C LYS A 361 7.47 -0.78 -0.80
N VAL A 362 7.38 -0.06 0.32
CA VAL A 362 8.54 0.23 1.17
C VAL A 362 8.86 -0.94 2.09
N SER A 363 7.86 -1.69 2.60
CA SER A 363 8.12 -2.88 3.42
C SER A 363 8.76 -4.01 2.61
N ASN A 364 8.31 -4.26 1.39
CA ASN A 364 8.96 -5.21 0.49
C ASN A 364 10.44 -4.86 0.29
N PHE A 365 10.74 -3.58 0.05
CA PHE A 365 12.12 -3.11 -0.09
C PHE A 365 12.92 -3.37 1.19
N ALA A 366 12.40 -2.94 2.33
CA ALA A 366 13.07 -3.10 3.62
C ALA A 366 13.35 -4.57 3.94
N GLU A 367 12.39 -5.47 3.71
CA GLU A 367 12.55 -6.91 3.93
C GLU A 367 13.59 -7.55 2.98
N VAL A 368 13.68 -7.09 1.71
CA VAL A 368 14.65 -7.63 0.75
C VAL A 368 16.08 -7.21 1.10
N PHE A 369 16.28 -5.95 1.48
CA PHE A 369 17.61 -5.36 1.70
C PHE A 369 18.01 -5.27 3.19
N ASN A 370 17.29 -5.97 4.08
CA ASN A 370 17.55 -5.98 5.53
C ASN A 370 17.57 -4.57 6.15
N ALA A 371 16.75 -3.67 5.63
CA ALA A 371 16.58 -2.34 6.19
C ALA A 371 15.54 -2.36 7.32
N ASN A 372 15.70 -1.47 8.30
CA ASN A 372 14.71 -1.24 9.35
C ASN A 372 13.69 -0.20 8.87
N LEU A 373 12.47 -0.63 8.55
CA LEU A 373 11.40 0.29 8.18
C LEU A 373 10.84 0.99 9.40
N VAL A 374 10.93 2.30 9.41
CA VAL A 374 10.39 3.17 10.45
C VAL A 374 9.21 3.96 9.88
N LEU A 375 8.02 3.71 10.37
CA LEU A 375 6.78 4.44 10.10
C LEU A 375 6.44 5.31 11.31
N PRO A 376 6.87 6.58 11.37
CA PRO A 376 6.65 7.40 12.56
C PRO A 376 5.17 7.68 12.85
N PHE A 377 4.36 7.74 11.79
CA PHE A 377 2.92 7.94 11.92
C PHE A 377 2.15 6.66 12.34
N ALA A 378 2.71 5.48 12.18
CA ALA A 378 2.13 4.24 12.64
C ALA A 378 2.39 4.04 14.15
N ASP A 379 1.91 4.96 14.98
CA ASP A 379 2.12 5.02 16.43
C ASP A 379 0.79 5.19 17.13
N GLU A 380 0.47 4.29 18.07
CA GLU A 380 -0.84 4.28 18.75
C GLU A 380 -1.08 5.53 19.60
N ASP A 381 -0.07 6.03 20.32
CA ASP A 381 -0.21 7.22 21.16
C ASP A 381 -0.56 8.44 20.30
N LEU A 382 0.08 8.54 19.11
CA LEU A 382 -0.21 9.59 18.15
C LEU A 382 -1.59 9.42 17.53
N ALA A 383 -1.92 8.21 17.08
CA ALA A 383 -3.19 7.92 16.43
C ALA A 383 -4.38 8.12 17.38
N ASP A 384 -4.28 7.64 18.62
CA ASP A 384 -5.31 7.84 19.67
C ASP A 384 -5.44 9.33 20.03
N TYR A 385 -4.32 10.07 20.12
CA TYR A 385 -4.37 11.50 20.37
C TYR A 385 -5.08 12.25 19.25
N VAL A 386 -4.65 12.06 17.99
CA VAL A 386 -5.21 12.77 16.82
C VAL A 386 -6.64 12.30 16.52
N GLY A 387 -6.90 11.00 16.63
CA GLY A 387 -8.22 10.41 16.45
C GLY A 387 -9.25 10.91 17.44
N SER A 388 -8.82 11.37 18.62
CA SER A 388 -9.71 11.97 19.64
C SER A 388 -9.92 13.48 19.50
N LEU A 389 -9.18 14.18 18.61
CA LEU A 389 -9.37 15.63 18.43
C LEU A 389 -10.72 15.95 17.77
N ASP A 390 -11.23 17.17 18.01
CA ASP A 390 -12.37 17.67 17.24
C ASP A 390 -12.11 17.56 15.75
N GLU A 391 -13.12 17.18 14.99
CA GLU A 391 -13.00 17.01 13.53
C GLU A 391 -12.46 18.28 12.83
N ALA A 392 -12.98 19.44 13.24
CA ALA A 392 -12.57 20.74 12.67
C ALA A 392 -11.09 21.09 12.93
N GLU A 393 -10.46 20.47 13.92
CA GLU A 393 -9.03 20.60 14.17
C GLU A 393 -8.18 19.73 13.24
N VAL A 394 -8.76 18.69 12.63
CA VAL A 394 -8.03 17.69 11.88
C VAL A 394 -8.19 17.84 10.37
N PHE A 395 -9.42 18.11 9.91
CA PHE A 395 -9.73 18.34 8.51
C PHE A 395 -10.94 19.25 8.30
N ASP A 396 -11.02 19.87 7.11
CA ASP A 396 -12.10 20.76 6.70
C ASP A 396 -12.93 20.08 5.61
N ARG A 397 -14.16 19.68 5.96
CA ARG A 397 -15.10 19.05 5.03
C ARG A 397 -15.54 19.99 3.91
N LYS A 398 -15.71 21.27 4.19
CA LYS A 398 -16.23 22.27 3.24
C LYS A 398 -15.23 22.54 2.13
N ASN A 399 -13.97 22.69 2.49
CA ASN A 399 -12.89 23.01 1.57
C ASN A 399 -12.08 21.78 1.15
N PHE A 400 -12.46 20.58 1.59
CA PHE A 400 -11.76 19.31 1.31
C PHE A 400 -10.25 19.36 1.67
N LYS A 401 -9.92 19.97 2.82
CA LYS A 401 -8.56 20.09 3.32
C LYS A 401 -8.31 19.07 4.42
N ASN A 402 -7.22 18.32 4.33
CA ASN A 402 -6.80 17.33 5.35
C ASN A 402 -5.60 17.82 6.15
N LYS A 403 -5.32 17.13 7.26
CA LYS A 403 -4.09 17.27 8.05
C LYS A 403 -3.84 18.72 8.52
N LEU A 404 -4.88 19.40 8.98
CA LEU A 404 -4.81 20.80 9.41
C LEU A 404 -3.70 21.06 10.44
N PRO A 405 -3.50 20.19 11.48
CA PRO A 405 -2.42 20.39 12.44
C PRO A 405 -1.03 20.35 11.80
N LEU A 406 -0.80 19.42 10.85
CA LEU A 406 0.50 19.33 10.17
C LEU A 406 0.77 20.53 9.29
N ARG A 407 -0.26 21.07 8.61
CA ARG A 407 -0.16 22.31 7.82
C ARG A 407 0.25 23.47 8.71
N LYS A 408 -0.42 23.64 9.85
CA LYS A 408 -0.13 24.69 10.81
C LYS A 408 1.28 24.56 11.40
N LEU A 409 1.66 23.34 11.82
CA LEU A 409 2.99 23.05 12.34
C LEU A 409 4.11 23.41 11.35
N LEU A 410 3.97 23.00 10.08
CA LEU A 410 4.96 23.30 9.04
C LEU A 410 5.02 24.79 8.72
N TYR A 411 3.89 25.49 8.73
CA TYR A 411 3.87 26.95 8.55
C TYR A 411 4.58 27.68 9.69
N GLU A 412 4.28 27.33 10.94
CA GLU A 412 4.88 27.97 12.12
C GLU A 412 6.38 27.67 12.27
N ARG A 413 6.81 26.44 12.00
CA ARG A 413 8.21 26.00 12.21
C ARG A 413 9.13 26.23 11.01
N LEU A 414 8.59 26.13 9.79
CA LEU A 414 9.40 26.19 8.55
C LEU A 414 8.98 27.32 7.59
N GLY A 415 7.87 28.02 7.86
CA GLY A 415 7.28 28.97 6.91
C GLY A 415 6.73 28.30 5.65
N LEU A 416 6.46 26.98 5.68
CA LEU A 416 5.94 26.24 4.54
C LEU A 416 4.43 26.34 4.45
N ASP A 417 3.95 27.13 3.47
CA ASP A 417 2.53 27.22 3.16
C ASP A 417 2.12 26.07 2.23
N SER A 418 1.57 25.01 2.82
CA SER A 418 1.14 23.82 2.07
C SER A 418 0.04 24.09 1.05
N ASP A 419 -0.71 25.20 1.16
CA ASP A 419 -1.74 25.58 0.20
C ASP A 419 -1.13 26.24 -1.03
N LYS A 420 -0.05 27.02 -0.86
CA LYS A 420 0.71 27.64 -1.97
C LYS A 420 1.59 26.63 -2.70
N ILE A 421 2.25 25.74 -1.95
CA ILE A 421 3.10 24.69 -2.52
C ILE A 421 2.24 23.72 -3.36
N GLY A 422 0.98 23.50 -2.96
CA GLY A 422 0.10 22.54 -3.57
C GLY A 422 0.38 21.08 -3.11
N LYS A 423 -0.44 20.13 -3.55
CA LYS A 423 -0.23 18.71 -3.32
C LYS A 423 0.26 18.08 -4.62
N TYR A 424 1.53 17.77 -4.68
CA TYR A 424 2.03 16.78 -5.60
C TYR A 424 1.97 15.42 -4.89
N SER A 425 1.29 14.44 -5.48
CA SER A 425 1.44 13.04 -5.06
C SER A 425 2.85 12.59 -5.45
N TYR A 426 3.46 11.64 -4.72
CA TYR A 426 4.71 11.02 -5.14
C TYR A 426 4.58 10.58 -6.61
N GLY A 427 5.22 11.33 -7.47
CA GLY A 427 5.02 11.27 -8.92
C GLY A 427 6.06 10.41 -9.61
N PHE A 428 6.30 9.15 -9.13
CA PHE A 428 7.17 8.24 -9.86
C PHE A 428 6.60 8.00 -11.26
N PRO A 429 7.39 8.24 -12.33
CA PRO A 429 6.91 8.12 -13.71
C PRO A 429 6.93 6.65 -14.16
N THR A 430 6.10 5.82 -13.52
CA THR A 430 6.13 4.36 -13.68
C THR A 430 5.99 3.96 -15.14
N PHE A 431 4.98 4.51 -15.83
CA PHE A 431 4.72 4.12 -17.23
C PHE A 431 5.91 4.48 -18.12
N GLU A 432 6.49 5.67 -17.97
CA GLU A 432 7.67 6.11 -18.72
C GLU A 432 8.89 5.24 -18.42
N VAL A 433 9.06 4.79 -17.18
CA VAL A 433 10.13 3.87 -16.80
C VAL A 433 9.93 2.51 -17.46
N LEU A 434 8.71 1.98 -17.45
CA LEU A 434 8.41 0.69 -18.08
C LEU A 434 8.50 0.74 -19.61
N GLU A 435 8.04 1.83 -20.24
CA GLU A 435 8.04 1.97 -21.70
C GLU A 435 9.42 2.26 -22.28
N ASN A 436 10.25 3.05 -21.58
CA ASN A 436 11.52 3.53 -22.11
C ASN A 436 12.73 2.82 -21.50
N LEU A 437 12.77 2.69 -20.15
CA LEU A 437 13.93 2.17 -19.45
C LEU A 437 13.95 0.64 -19.37
N LEU A 438 12.78 0.02 -19.23
CA LEU A 438 12.62 -1.42 -19.02
C LEU A 438 11.88 -2.15 -20.16
N LYS A 439 11.63 -1.50 -21.28
CA LYS A 439 10.71 -1.94 -22.34
C LYS A 439 10.83 -3.43 -22.73
N ASP A 440 12.05 -3.87 -23.07
CA ASP A 440 12.26 -5.25 -23.51
C ASP A 440 12.03 -6.26 -22.38
N ARG A 441 12.46 -5.91 -21.16
CA ARG A 441 12.26 -6.72 -19.96
C ARG A 441 10.80 -6.83 -19.59
N VAL A 442 10.05 -5.74 -19.67
CA VAL A 442 8.60 -5.70 -19.37
C VAL A 442 7.84 -6.65 -20.29
N LYS A 443 8.11 -6.60 -21.59
CA LYS A 443 7.50 -7.50 -22.57
C LYS A 443 7.84 -8.96 -22.28
N GLU A 444 9.10 -9.24 -22.02
CA GLU A 444 9.59 -10.58 -21.70
C GLU A 444 8.91 -11.13 -20.44
N GLU A 445 8.85 -10.36 -19.36
CA GLU A 445 8.21 -10.77 -18.11
C GLU A 445 6.73 -11.08 -18.27
N ILE A 446 5.99 -10.22 -18.98
CA ILE A 446 4.55 -10.42 -19.20
C ILE A 446 4.29 -11.64 -20.08
N LEU A 447 5.02 -11.81 -21.18
CA LEU A 447 4.78 -12.90 -22.14
C LEU A 447 5.26 -14.27 -21.63
N ASN A 448 6.26 -14.32 -20.77
CA ASN A 448 6.81 -15.56 -20.22
C ASN A 448 6.15 -15.99 -18.90
N CYS A 449 5.22 -15.22 -18.37
CA CYS A 449 4.50 -15.59 -17.14
C CYS A 449 3.59 -16.80 -17.41
N LYS A 450 3.78 -17.86 -16.61
CA LYS A 450 3.08 -19.14 -16.78
C LYS A 450 1.63 -19.15 -16.33
N LEU A 451 1.16 -18.04 -15.75
CA LEU A 451 -0.20 -17.94 -15.26
C LEU A 451 -1.23 -17.89 -16.41
N TRP A 452 -0.83 -17.38 -17.58
CA TRP A 452 -1.74 -17.17 -18.69
C TRP A 452 -1.26 -17.83 -20.00
N ASP A 453 -2.22 -18.07 -20.87
CA ASP A 453 -1.93 -18.54 -22.23
C ASP A 453 -1.09 -17.49 -22.98
N ARG A 454 0.09 -17.89 -23.42
CA ARG A 454 1.05 -17.01 -24.10
C ARG A 454 0.48 -16.37 -25.35
N LYS A 455 -0.23 -17.14 -26.17
CA LYS A 455 -0.77 -16.67 -27.47
C LYS A 455 -1.86 -15.61 -27.25
N GLU A 456 -2.75 -15.84 -26.28
CA GLU A 456 -3.79 -14.88 -25.94
C GLU A 456 -3.20 -13.64 -25.25
N MET A 457 -2.18 -13.81 -24.42
CA MET A 457 -1.46 -12.68 -23.84
C MET A 457 -0.71 -11.86 -24.91
N GLU A 458 -0.10 -12.47 -25.92
CA GLU A 458 0.53 -11.74 -27.04
C GLU A 458 -0.49 -10.87 -27.80
N ARG A 459 -1.71 -11.39 -28.01
CA ARG A 459 -2.80 -10.63 -28.63
C ARG A 459 -3.25 -9.47 -27.75
N PHE A 460 -3.42 -9.73 -26.44
CA PHE A 460 -3.84 -8.71 -25.49
C PHE A 460 -2.76 -7.65 -25.28
N TYR A 461 -1.47 -8.03 -25.26
CA TYR A 461 -0.34 -7.13 -25.08
C TYR A 461 -0.29 -6.02 -26.15
N LYS A 462 -0.60 -6.35 -27.40
CA LYS A 462 -0.68 -5.34 -28.49
C LYS A 462 -1.74 -4.28 -28.22
N ILE A 463 -2.91 -4.70 -27.74
CA ILE A 463 -4.01 -3.79 -27.36
C ILE A 463 -3.60 -2.95 -26.14
N LEU A 464 -2.96 -3.57 -25.17
CA LEU A 464 -2.49 -2.94 -23.95
C LEU A 464 -1.45 -1.85 -24.25
N GLU A 465 -0.42 -2.16 -25.04
CA GLU A 465 0.64 -1.23 -25.42
C GLU A 465 0.08 0.00 -26.19
N GLU A 466 -0.86 -0.23 -27.11
CA GLU A 466 -1.49 0.85 -27.87
C GLU A 466 -2.32 1.78 -26.97
N ARG A 467 -3.17 1.19 -26.12
CA ARG A 467 -4.10 1.97 -25.29
C ARG A 467 -3.39 2.67 -24.13
N ALA A 468 -2.36 2.09 -23.57
CA ALA A 468 -1.60 2.67 -22.46
C ALA A 468 -0.92 4.00 -22.84
N LYS A 469 -0.62 4.23 -24.09
CA LYS A 469 -0.05 5.51 -24.56
C LYS A 469 -0.93 6.71 -24.26
N ASN A 470 -2.25 6.55 -24.25
CA ASN A 470 -3.21 7.65 -24.17
C ASN A 470 -4.20 7.57 -23.01
N ASP A 471 -4.27 6.44 -22.28
CA ASP A 471 -5.27 6.23 -21.22
C ASP A 471 -4.62 5.78 -19.90
N LYS A 472 -4.79 6.57 -18.85
CA LYS A 472 -4.24 6.31 -17.52
C LYS A 472 -4.76 5.01 -16.87
N LEU A 473 -5.95 4.54 -17.21
CA LEU A 473 -6.42 3.24 -16.72
C LEU A 473 -5.62 2.12 -17.35
N TRP A 474 -5.37 2.20 -18.66
CA TRP A 474 -4.58 1.22 -19.38
C TRP A 474 -3.09 1.25 -18.98
N GLN A 475 -2.54 2.42 -18.62
CA GLN A 475 -1.22 2.51 -17.99
C GLN A 475 -1.17 1.70 -16.69
N ARG A 476 -2.16 1.87 -15.81
CA ARG A 476 -2.23 1.10 -14.54
C ARG A 476 -2.42 -0.40 -14.76
N ILE A 477 -3.18 -0.81 -15.79
CA ILE A 477 -3.34 -2.22 -16.16
C ILE A 477 -1.97 -2.78 -16.61
N PHE A 478 -1.24 -2.03 -17.43
CA PHE A 478 0.10 -2.37 -17.91
C PHE A 478 1.09 -2.54 -16.74
N GLU A 479 1.13 -1.56 -15.84
CA GLU A 479 1.95 -1.59 -14.64
C GLU A 479 1.67 -2.82 -13.77
N ARG A 480 0.40 -3.11 -13.50
CA ARG A 480 0.00 -4.26 -12.68
C ARG A 480 0.31 -5.60 -13.32
N LEU A 481 0.10 -5.73 -14.62
CA LEU A 481 0.46 -6.94 -15.34
C LEU A 481 1.96 -7.20 -15.26
N PHE A 482 2.78 -6.19 -15.45
CA PHE A 482 4.23 -6.32 -15.31
C PHE A 482 4.61 -6.72 -13.87
N LEU A 483 4.13 -5.98 -12.87
CA LEU A 483 4.49 -6.23 -11.46
C LEU A 483 4.06 -7.62 -10.98
N LEU A 484 2.88 -8.08 -11.39
CA LEU A 484 2.41 -9.42 -11.08
C LEU A 484 3.22 -10.47 -11.82
N SER A 485 3.49 -10.29 -13.13
CA SER A 485 4.27 -11.23 -13.91
C SER A 485 5.69 -11.40 -13.38
N ALA A 486 6.36 -10.30 -13.10
CA ALA A 486 7.71 -10.32 -12.53
C ALA A 486 7.74 -11.02 -11.15
N PHE A 487 6.74 -10.77 -10.31
CA PHE A 487 6.59 -11.49 -9.04
C PHE A 487 6.39 -13.00 -9.26
N LEU A 488 5.48 -13.39 -10.16
CA LEU A 488 5.17 -14.81 -10.41
C LEU A 488 6.33 -15.56 -11.08
N ASN A 489 7.09 -14.89 -11.94
CA ASN A 489 8.22 -15.51 -12.65
C ASN A 489 9.42 -15.76 -11.73
N HIS A 490 9.63 -14.89 -10.73
CA HIS A 490 10.86 -14.88 -9.94
C HIS A 490 10.68 -15.25 -8.47
N SER A 491 9.47 -15.20 -7.90
CA SER A 491 9.25 -15.42 -6.47
C SER A 491 9.72 -16.80 -6.01
N LYS A 492 10.64 -16.85 -5.05
CA LYS A 492 11.11 -18.07 -4.40
C LYS A 492 10.04 -18.75 -3.52
N PHE A 493 8.98 -18.02 -3.18
CA PHE A 493 7.88 -18.53 -2.35
C PHE A 493 6.86 -19.34 -3.14
N LEU A 494 6.93 -19.32 -4.48
CA LEU A 494 6.00 -20.00 -5.36
C LEU A 494 6.68 -21.18 -6.04
N ASN A 495 6.34 -22.40 -5.62
CA ASN A 495 6.64 -23.60 -6.40
C ASN A 495 5.64 -23.71 -7.57
N LEU A 496 5.72 -22.80 -8.54
CA LEU A 496 5.08 -23.04 -9.83
C LEU A 496 5.82 -24.19 -10.51
N LYS A 497 5.45 -25.45 -10.15
CA LYS A 497 5.99 -26.63 -10.81
C LYS A 497 5.87 -26.43 -12.32
N LYS A 498 6.99 -26.59 -13.01
CA LYS A 498 6.99 -26.78 -14.46
C LYS A 498 6.15 -28.02 -14.74
N SER A 499 4.87 -27.83 -15.10
CA SER A 499 4.05 -28.89 -15.66
C SER A 499 4.43 -29.12 -17.11
#